data_0417ab09767b27e1dc5d280b9f31ca9e
#
_entry.id   0417ab09767b27e1dc5d280b9f31ca9e
#
_cell.length_a   1.000
_cell.length_b   1.000
_cell.length_c   1.000
_cell.angle_alpha   90.00
_cell.angle_beta   90.00
_cell.angle_gamma   90.00
#
_symmetry.space_group_name_H-M   'P 1'
#
loop_
_entity.id
_entity.type
_entity.pdbx_description
1 polymer ?
#
loop_
_entity_poly.entity_id
_entity_poly.type
_entity_poly.pdbx_seq_one_letter_code
_entity_poly.pdbx_strand_id
1 'polypeptide(L)'
;MKIKDEVLTKGSFSIKDGSTARFWEDNWVGNASFRDRYPSLYNIVRDPHATVAKVLATRPFNISFRRTLLGTKLRDWHNLVAQITPVNLTDGSDTFRWDLTKSGLFTVRSMYLYLINSQPPFRHKKIWKIKVPLKIKIFLWFLQKGGDLN
;
A
#
# COMPACT_ATOMS: atom_id res chain seq x y z
N MET A 1 5.17 3.77 10.66
CA MET A 1 5.87 5.05 10.58
C MET A 1 5.29 5.88 9.45
N LYS A 2 4.94 7.13 9.75
CA LYS A 2 4.17 7.99 8.84
C LYS A 2 4.80 8.19 7.45
N ILE A 3 6.12 8.38 7.37
CA ILE A 3 6.79 8.63 6.07
C ILE A 3 6.70 7.41 5.15
N LYS A 4 6.93 6.22 5.68
CA LYS A 4 6.82 4.98 4.89
C LYS A 4 5.40 4.79 4.36
N ASP A 5 4.41 4.94 5.22
CA ASP A 5 3.02 4.77 4.85
C ASP A 5 2.59 5.82 3.82
N GLU A 6 3.02 7.07 4.01
CA GLU A 6 2.75 8.16 3.08
C GLU A 6 3.35 7.89 1.70
N VAL A 7 4.59 7.41 1.64
CA VAL A 7 5.25 7.06 0.38
C VAL A 7 4.53 5.89 -0.30
N LEU A 8 4.14 4.87 0.45
CA LEU A 8 3.44 3.71 -0.11
C LEU A 8 2.08 4.06 -0.71
N THR A 9 1.44 5.15 -0.26
CA THR A 9 0.17 5.61 -0.86
C THR A 9 0.34 6.13 -2.29
N LYS A 10 1.58 6.37 -2.74
CA LYS A 10 1.87 6.82 -4.11
C LYS A 10 2.00 5.68 -5.12
N GLY A 11 1.68 4.47 -4.71
CA GLY A 11 1.68 3.30 -5.57
C GLY A 11 0.36 2.55 -5.52
N SER A 12 0.06 1.86 -6.60
CA SER A 12 -1.12 1.02 -6.70
C SER A 12 -0.79 -0.30 -7.40
N PHE A 13 -1.59 -1.33 -7.13
CA PHE A 13 -1.48 -2.62 -7.80
C PHE A 13 -2.52 -2.76 -8.89
N SER A 14 -2.10 -3.27 -10.03
CA SER A 14 -2.98 -3.84 -11.04
C SER A 14 -3.05 -5.33 -10.79
N ILE A 15 -4.25 -5.81 -10.44
CA ILE A 15 -4.45 -7.18 -9.98
C ILE A 15 -4.69 -8.13 -11.15
N LYS A 16 -4.00 -9.27 -11.13
CA LYS A 16 -4.28 -10.42 -11.98
C LYS A 16 -4.63 -11.64 -11.13
N ASP A 17 -3.65 -12.37 -10.61
CA ASP A 17 -3.92 -13.52 -9.75
C ASP A 17 -4.11 -13.15 -8.26
N GLY A 18 -3.76 -11.95 -7.87
CA GLY A 18 -3.88 -11.47 -6.49
C GLY A 18 -2.89 -12.06 -5.52
N SER A 19 -1.85 -12.75 -5.99
CA SER A 19 -0.90 -13.46 -5.12
C SER A 19 0.11 -12.55 -4.44
N THR A 20 0.35 -11.38 -4.99
CA THR A 20 1.35 -10.42 -4.48
C THR A 20 0.73 -9.31 -3.66
N ALA A 21 -0.39 -8.74 -4.12
CA ALA A 21 -1.05 -7.64 -3.43
C ALA A 21 -1.76 -8.11 -2.16
N ARG A 22 -1.63 -7.32 -1.09
CA ARG A 22 -2.34 -7.54 0.16
C ARG A 22 -3.71 -6.88 0.13
N PHE A 23 -4.71 -7.61 0.57
CA PHE A 23 -6.10 -7.18 0.49
C PHE A 23 -6.36 -5.87 1.23
N TRP A 24 -5.90 -5.78 2.48
CA TRP A 24 -6.18 -4.62 3.33
C TRP A 24 -5.16 -3.49 3.18
N GLU A 25 -3.88 -3.83 3.06
CA GLU A 25 -2.79 -2.88 3.21
C GLU A 25 -2.35 -2.24 1.90
N ASP A 26 -2.56 -2.90 0.78
CA ASP A 26 -2.17 -2.39 -0.53
C ASP A 26 -3.34 -1.70 -1.24
N ASN A 27 -3.02 -0.70 -2.05
CA ASN A 27 -3.99 -0.03 -2.91
C ASN A 27 -4.13 -0.82 -4.21
N TRP A 28 -5.17 -1.62 -4.33
CA TRP A 28 -5.43 -2.46 -5.50
C TRP A 28 -6.82 -2.26 -6.11
N VAL A 29 -7.69 -1.54 -5.43
CA VAL A 29 -9.03 -1.19 -5.92
C VAL A 29 -9.43 0.18 -5.36
N GLY A 30 -9.94 1.05 -6.23
CA GLY A 30 -10.29 2.42 -5.84
C GLY A 30 -9.07 3.31 -5.65
N ASN A 31 -9.17 4.32 -4.81
CA ASN A 31 -8.18 5.39 -4.66
C ASN A 31 -7.23 5.20 -3.47
N ALA A 32 -7.52 4.28 -2.57
CA ALA A 32 -6.74 4.04 -1.38
C ALA A 32 -6.90 2.60 -0.91
N SER A 33 -6.03 2.15 0.00
CA SER A 33 -6.15 0.84 0.61
C SER A 33 -7.41 0.72 1.45
N PHE A 34 -7.91 -0.49 1.64
CA PHE A 34 -9.05 -0.72 2.53
C PHE A 34 -8.72 -0.39 3.99
N ARG A 35 -7.46 -0.57 4.39
CA ARG A 35 -6.99 -0.14 5.71
C ARG A 35 -7.25 1.35 5.94
N ASP A 36 -6.95 2.19 4.96
CA ASP A 36 -7.10 3.64 5.07
C ASP A 36 -8.57 4.06 4.95
N ARG A 37 -9.36 3.37 4.13
CA ARG A 37 -10.78 3.69 3.94
C ARG A 37 -11.68 3.13 5.05
N TYR A 38 -11.33 1.97 5.61
CA TYR A 38 -12.13 1.28 6.63
C TYR A 38 -11.25 0.86 7.81
N PRO A 39 -10.65 1.83 8.52
CA PRO A 39 -9.72 1.51 9.60
C PRO A 39 -10.36 0.74 10.76
N SER A 40 -11.65 0.94 11.01
CA SER A 40 -12.35 0.22 12.06
C SER A 40 -12.54 -1.27 11.75
N LEU A 41 -12.67 -1.63 10.47
CA LEU A 41 -12.69 -3.03 10.04
C LEU A 41 -11.28 -3.65 10.08
N TYR A 42 -10.29 -2.91 9.59
CA TYR A 42 -8.90 -3.37 9.60
C TYR A 42 -8.42 -3.69 11.02
N ASN A 43 -8.81 -2.90 11.99
CA ASN A 43 -8.39 -3.09 13.38
C ASN A 43 -8.95 -4.36 14.03
N ILE A 44 -10.01 -4.94 13.50
CA ILE A 44 -10.64 -6.14 14.05
C ILE A 44 -10.59 -7.35 13.13
N VAL A 45 -10.02 -7.23 11.94
CA VAL A 45 -9.85 -8.38 11.05
C VAL A 45 -8.81 -9.35 11.62
N ARG A 46 -9.06 -10.66 11.47
CA ARG A 46 -8.17 -11.69 12.04
C ARG A 46 -6.86 -11.82 11.28
N ASP A 47 -6.88 -11.65 9.96
CA ASP A 47 -5.70 -11.76 9.11
C ASP A 47 -5.53 -10.48 8.29
N PRO A 48 -4.90 -9.44 8.88
CA PRO A 48 -4.72 -8.17 8.18
C PRO A 48 -3.71 -8.23 7.03
N HIS A 49 -2.90 -9.28 6.96
CA HIS A 49 -1.84 -9.44 5.95
C HIS A 49 -2.23 -10.40 4.83
N ALA A 50 -3.47 -10.85 4.77
CA ALA A 50 -3.94 -11.77 3.73
C ALA A 50 -3.79 -11.14 2.33
N THR A 51 -3.39 -11.97 1.37
CA THR A 51 -3.35 -11.56 -0.04
C THR A 51 -4.75 -11.46 -0.64
N VAL A 52 -4.86 -10.74 -1.74
CA VAL A 52 -6.12 -10.68 -2.51
C VAL A 52 -6.54 -12.08 -2.96
N ALA A 53 -5.59 -12.90 -3.43
CA ALA A 53 -5.87 -14.28 -3.83
C ALA A 53 -6.51 -15.10 -2.72
N LYS A 54 -5.98 -15.01 -1.50
CA LYS A 54 -6.51 -15.73 -0.35
C LYS A 54 -7.95 -15.32 -0.01
N VAL A 55 -8.20 -14.01 -0.01
CA VAL A 55 -9.53 -13.48 0.33
C VAL A 55 -10.57 -13.85 -0.73
N LEU A 56 -10.23 -13.73 -2.01
CA LEU A 56 -11.15 -13.98 -3.12
C LEU A 56 -11.21 -15.47 -3.54
N ALA A 57 -10.47 -16.35 -2.86
CA ALA A 57 -10.44 -17.78 -3.18
C ALA A 57 -11.79 -18.49 -2.99
N THR A 58 -12.61 -17.99 -2.08
CA THR A 58 -13.92 -18.59 -1.76
C THR A 58 -15.04 -17.56 -1.82
N ARG A 59 -16.27 -18.05 -2.00
CA ARG A 59 -17.49 -17.25 -1.90
C ARG A 59 -18.44 -17.96 -0.92
N PRO A 60 -18.82 -17.32 0.20
CA PRO A 60 -18.48 -15.97 0.62
C PRO A 60 -16.97 -15.78 0.83
N PHE A 61 -16.52 -14.51 0.76
CA PHE A 61 -15.11 -14.18 0.84
C PHE A 61 -14.46 -14.69 2.13
N ASN A 62 -13.18 -15.10 2.02
CA ASN A 62 -12.41 -15.64 3.14
C ASN A 62 -11.91 -14.53 4.06
N ILE A 63 -12.83 -13.86 4.73
CA ILE A 63 -12.54 -12.81 5.71
C ILE A 63 -13.30 -13.12 6.99
N SER A 64 -12.61 -13.03 8.12
CA SER A 64 -13.24 -13.16 9.43
C SER A 64 -12.76 -12.04 10.35
N PHE A 65 -13.63 -11.67 11.28
CA PHE A 65 -13.38 -10.61 12.25
C PHE A 65 -13.39 -11.16 13.66
N ARG A 66 -12.64 -10.51 14.54
CA ARG A 66 -12.57 -10.88 15.96
C ARG A 66 -13.83 -10.50 16.74
N ARG A 67 -14.66 -9.63 16.18
CA ARG A 67 -15.90 -9.14 16.79
C ARG A 67 -17.03 -9.19 15.78
N THR A 68 -18.26 -9.27 16.28
CA THR A 68 -19.46 -9.17 15.45
C THR A 68 -19.57 -7.76 14.86
N LEU A 69 -19.88 -7.68 13.57
CA LEU A 69 -20.07 -6.40 12.89
C LEU A 69 -21.47 -5.87 13.15
N LEU A 70 -21.54 -4.67 13.72
CA LEU A 70 -22.80 -3.98 14.03
C LEU A 70 -22.70 -2.49 13.61
N GLY A 71 -23.86 -1.90 13.31
CA GLY A 71 -23.96 -0.47 13.03
C GLY A 71 -23.11 -0.02 11.85
N THR A 72 -22.25 0.99 12.07
CA THR A 72 -21.41 1.56 11.03
C THR A 72 -20.39 0.55 10.47
N LYS A 73 -19.87 -0.36 11.28
CA LYS A 73 -18.95 -1.41 10.82
C LYS A 73 -19.64 -2.37 9.84
N LEU A 74 -20.86 -2.75 10.11
CA LEU A 74 -21.62 -3.59 9.20
C LEU A 74 -21.92 -2.88 7.88
N ARG A 75 -22.23 -1.61 7.92
CA ARG A 75 -22.43 -0.78 6.73
C ARG A 75 -21.14 -0.67 5.92
N ASP A 76 -20.02 -0.40 6.57
CA ASP A 76 -18.71 -0.35 5.93
C ASP A 76 -18.36 -1.68 5.26
N TRP A 77 -18.66 -2.78 5.94
CA TRP A 77 -18.45 -4.12 5.37
C TRP A 77 -19.29 -4.34 4.12
N HIS A 78 -20.56 -3.95 4.12
CA HIS A 78 -21.41 -4.05 2.94
C HIS A 78 -20.89 -3.20 1.78
N ASN A 79 -20.41 -1.99 2.06
CA ASN A 79 -19.78 -1.12 1.05
C ASN A 79 -18.51 -1.73 0.47
N LEU A 80 -17.69 -2.32 1.32
CA LEU A 80 -16.48 -2.99 0.89
C LEU A 80 -16.80 -4.20 0.01
N VAL A 81 -17.71 -5.05 0.44
CA VAL A 81 -18.12 -6.24 -0.33
C VAL A 81 -18.67 -5.85 -1.70
N ALA A 82 -19.45 -4.77 -1.78
CA ALA A 82 -19.98 -4.28 -3.06
C ALA A 82 -18.87 -3.91 -4.04
N GLN A 83 -17.72 -3.42 -3.54
CA GLN A 83 -16.57 -3.07 -4.37
C GLN A 83 -15.78 -4.29 -4.86
N ILE A 84 -15.73 -5.36 -4.09
CA ILE A 84 -14.93 -6.56 -4.45
C ILE A 84 -15.75 -7.63 -5.16
N THR A 85 -17.07 -7.59 -5.08
CA THR A 85 -17.94 -8.59 -5.74
C THR A 85 -17.71 -8.68 -7.25
N PRO A 86 -17.57 -7.58 -8.00
CA PRO A 86 -17.35 -7.65 -9.46
C PRO A 86 -15.91 -8.03 -9.83
N VAL A 87 -14.98 -8.12 -8.87
CA VAL A 87 -13.60 -8.41 -9.17
C VAL A 87 -13.42 -9.90 -9.49
N ASN A 88 -12.81 -10.19 -10.64
CA ASN A 88 -12.45 -11.53 -11.06
C ASN A 88 -10.93 -11.63 -11.19
N LEU A 89 -10.35 -12.64 -10.54
CA LEU A 89 -8.93 -12.92 -10.68
C LEU A 89 -8.66 -13.63 -12.00
N THR A 90 -7.54 -13.29 -12.63
CA THR A 90 -7.10 -13.88 -13.90
C THR A 90 -5.69 -14.41 -13.73
N ASP A 91 -5.24 -15.24 -14.68
CA ASP A 91 -3.87 -15.74 -14.68
C ASP A 91 -2.89 -14.60 -14.95
N GLY A 92 -1.72 -14.69 -14.33
CA GLY A 92 -0.65 -13.71 -14.46
C GLY A 92 -0.26 -13.09 -13.13
N SER A 93 0.82 -12.32 -13.16
CA SER A 93 1.33 -11.68 -11.97
C SER A 93 0.72 -10.28 -11.79
N ASP A 94 0.45 -9.92 -10.54
CA ASP A 94 0.09 -8.56 -10.19
C ASP A 94 1.25 -7.62 -10.50
N THR A 95 0.95 -6.42 -10.96
CA THR A 95 1.96 -5.40 -11.24
C THR A 95 1.78 -4.19 -10.35
N PHE A 96 2.89 -3.67 -9.85
CA PHE A 96 2.89 -2.44 -9.06
C PHE A 96 3.18 -1.24 -9.96
N ARG A 97 2.35 -0.19 -9.84
CA ARG A 97 2.54 1.06 -10.53
C ARG A 97 2.86 2.16 -9.53
N TRP A 98 3.94 2.89 -9.79
CA TRP A 98 4.38 4.02 -9.00
C TRP A 98 3.91 5.33 -9.63
N ASP A 99 3.16 6.13 -8.88
CA ASP A 99 2.51 7.33 -9.43
C ASP A 99 3.45 8.52 -9.61
N LEU A 100 4.63 8.47 -8.97
CA LEU A 100 5.59 9.57 -8.99
C LEU A 100 6.50 9.58 -10.23
N THR A 101 6.40 8.58 -11.09
CA THR A 101 7.13 8.53 -12.36
C THR A 101 6.17 8.32 -13.52
N LYS A 102 6.51 8.86 -14.70
CA LYS A 102 5.71 8.67 -15.91
C LYS A 102 5.68 7.22 -16.35
N SER A 103 6.79 6.50 -16.16
CA SER A 103 6.90 5.08 -16.49
C SER A 103 6.08 4.16 -15.59
N GLY A 104 5.67 4.64 -14.39
CA GLY A 104 5.04 3.83 -13.37
C GLY A 104 6.02 2.93 -12.61
N LEU A 105 7.31 2.99 -12.90
CA LEU A 105 8.32 2.19 -12.21
C LEU A 105 8.85 2.93 -10.99
N PHE A 106 8.98 2.20 -9.87
CA PHE A 106 9.56 2.75 -8.66
C PHE A 106 11.05 3.04 -8.87
N THR A 107 11.48 4.26 -8.49
CA THR A 107 12.88 4.62 -8.38
C THR A 107 13.12 5.27 -7.03
N VAL A 108 14.29 5.02 -6.46
CA VAL A 108 14.68 5.64 -5.18
C VAL A 108 14.76 7.15 -5.33
N ARG A 109 15.19 7.63 -6.50
CA ARG A 109 15.23 9.06 -6.82
C ARG A 109 13.84 9.70 -6.76
N SER A 110 12.82 9.08 -7.33
CA SER A 110 11.45 9.61 -7.29
C SER A 110 10.92 9.68 -5.86
N MET A 111 11.21 8.69 -5.03
CA MET A 111 10.87 8.69 -3.62
C MET A 111 11.59 9.82 -2.87
N TYR A 112 12.89 9.99 -3.12
CA TYR A 112 13.69 11.06 -2.51
C TYR A 112 13.14 12.44 -2.86
N LEU A 113 12.88 12.69 -4.16
CA LEU A 113 12.34 13.97 -4.61
C LEU A 113 10.97 14.26 -3.98
N TYR A 114 10.13 13.26 -3.84
CA TYR A 114 8.86 13.41 -3.16
C TYR A 114 9.05 13.82 -1.69
N LEU A 115 9.96 13.15 -0.97
CA LEU A 115 10.21 13.42 0.44
C LEU A 115 10.77 14.84 0.67
N ILE A 116 11.68 15.31 -0.18
CA ILE A 116 12.25 16.66 -0.02
C ILE A 116 11.25 17.76 -0.40
N ASN A 117 10.32 17.51 -1.32
CA ASN A 117 9.34 18.48 -1.76
C ASN A 117 8.11 18.56 -0.86
N SER A 118 7.75 17.45 -0.22
CA SER A 118 6.54 17.35 0.59
C SER A 118 6.75 17.69 2.07
N GLN A 119 7.98 17.61 2.57
CA GLN A 119 8.28 17.82 3.98
C GLN A 119 9.51 18.70 4.17
N PRO A 120 9.34 20.04 4.23
CA PRO A 120 10.45 20.94 4.53
C PRO A 120 10.76 20.97 6.04
N PRO A 121 12.04 21.10 6.46
CA PRO A 121 13.21 20.74 5.67
C PRO A 121 13.52 19.25 5.79
N PHE A 122 13.75 18.59 4.69
CA PHE A 122 14.22 17.21 4.70
C PHE A 122 15.68 17.21 5.15
N ARG A 123 15.95 16.67 6.33
CA ARG A 123 17.28 16.65 6.95
C ARG A 123 17.83 15.23 7.05
N HIS A 124 19.16 15.10 7.15
CA HIS A 124 19.86 13.81 7.30
C HIS A 124 19.26 12.92 8.37
N LYS A 125 18.86 13.49 9.52
CA LYS A 125 18.27 12.73 10.63
C LYS A 125 17.01 11.96 10.25
N LYS A 126 16.22 12.50 9.30
CA LYS A 126 14.98 11.82 8.87
C LYS A 126 15.25 10.59 8.00
N ILE A 127 16.31 10.62 7.20
CA ILE A 127 16.71 9.47 6.38
C ILE A 127 16.98 8.25 7.27
N TRP A 128 17.71 8.44 8.35
CA TRP A 128 18.09 7.36 9.26
C TRP A 128 16.92 6.82 10.10
N LYS A 129 15.86 7.60 10.23
CA LYS A 129 14.64 7.17 10.91
C LYS A 129 13.68 6.39 10.02
N ILE A 130 13.84 6.42 8.72
CA ILE A 130 13.00 5.69 7.77
C ILE A 130 13.32 4.19 7.87
N LYS A 131 12.28 3.37 8.03
CA LYS A 131 12.45 1.91 8.07
C LYS A 131 12.55 1.35 6.66
N VAL A 132 13.70 1.51 6.06
CA VAL A 132 14.05 0.95 4.75
C VAL A 132 15.42 0.27 4.87
N PRO A 133 15.80 -0.61 3.93
CA PRO A 133 17.12 -1.22 3.92
C PRO A 133 18.24 -0.17 3.99
N LEU A 134 19.33 -0.52 4.69
CA LEU A 134 20.47 0.37 4.87
C LEU A 134 21.03 0.89 3.53
N LYS A 135 21.04 0.05 2.51
CA LYS A 135 21.46 0.41 1.16
C LYS A 135 20.68 1.61 0.61
N ILE A 136 19.35 1.64 0.84
CA ILE A 136 18.49 2.75 0.41
C ILE A 136 18.78 3.99 1.23
N LYS A 137 19.02 3.85 2.54
CA LYS A 137 19.38 4.99 3.41
C LYS A 137 20.69 5.65 2.96
N ILE A 138 21.70 4.86 2.63
CA ILE A 138 23.00 5.35 2.13
C ILE A 138 22.80 6.08 0.80
N PHE A 139 21.98 5.55 -0.09
CA PHE A 139 21.68 6.15 -1.38
C PHE A 139 20.98 7.50 -1.21
N LEU A 140 19.98 7.60 -0.32
CA LEU A 140 19.26 8.84 -0.02
C LEU A 140 20.20 9.89 0.57
N TRP A 141 21.09 9.48 1.49
CA TRP A 141 22.09 10.36 2.07
C TRP A 141 23.04 10.91 1.02
N PHE A 142 23.51 10.05 0.12
CA PHE A 142 24.40 10.44 -0.99
C PHE A 142 23.75 11.46 -1.91
N LEU A 143 22.47 11.25 -2.28
CA LEU A 143 21.70 12.21 -3.07
C LEU A 143 21.57 13.56 -2.38
N GLN A 144 21.33 13.56 -1.09
CA GLN A 144 21.17 14.80 -0.31
C GLN A 144 22.46 15.59 -0.27
N LYS A 145 23.61 14.95 -0.35
CA LYS A 145 24.92 15.62 -0.43
C LYS A 145 25.30 16.12 -1.82
N GLY A 146 24.38 16.02 -2.78
CA GLY A 146 24.64 16.47 -4.15
C GLY A 146 25.49 15.50 -4.98
N GLY A 147 25.53 14.25 -4.58
CA GLY A 147 26.21 13.22 -5.36
C GLY A 147 25.49 12.95 -6.67
N ASP A 148 26.26 12.88 -7.77
CA ASP A 148 25.73 12.44 -9.05
C ASP A 148 25.62 10.92 -9.05
N LEU A 149 24.40 10.44 -9.33
CA LEU A 149 24.13 9.03 -9.52
C LEU A 149 23.76 8.83 -10.98
N ASN A 150 24.75 8.61 -11.75
CA ASN A 150 24.57 8.17 -13.14
C ASN A 150 24.40 6.66 -13.18
#